data_8523827b3df8feb8e9699a888e16fbc1
#
_entry.id   8523827b3df8feb8e9699a888e16fbc1
#
_cell.length_a   1.000
_cell.length_b   1.000
_cell.length_c   1.000
_cell.angle_alpha   90.00
_cell.angle_beta   90.00
_cell.angle_gamma   90.00
#
_symmetry.space_group_name_H-M   'P 1'
#
loop_
_entity.id
_entity.type
_entity.pdbx_description
1 polymer ?
#
loop_
_entity_poly.entity_id
_entity_poly.type
_entity_poly.pdbx_seq_one_letter_code
_entity_poly.pdbx_strand_id
1 'polypeptide(L)'
;MKVKPILSALGSLLVLSAGGPSHLTAGEPGKDAPNILFVAIDDFNDWGPTQLDGAPFEVDTPNFDALADRGILFTNAHCNAPSCNPSRTSIMSGLHPASTGVYANGHDWLANERFDDILLLPEYFQQHGYTTLGGGKIYHANQGNDFNRKGLLSPRGWADFFPSFEEQLPVPSMPDIKPDHGEGNFNWGGTGKPLEDMGDHKVVNWAIDQLETPQDKPLFLAVGIYRPHMPWF
;
A
#
# COMPACT_ATOMS: atom_id res chain seq x y z
N MET A 1 -47.26 68.48 23.94
CA MET A 1 -46.26 67.71 23.12
C MET A 1 -46.08 66.37 23.79
N LYS A 2 -46.64 65.32 23.20
CA LYS A 2 -46.58 63.95 23.75
C LYS A 2 -45.47 63.21 23.05
N VAL A 3 -44.47 62.76 23.77
CA VAL A 3 -43.37 61.91 23.25
C VAL A 3 -43.81 60.47 23.43
N LYS A 4 -43.81 59.70 22.33
CA LYS A 4 -44.08 58.24 22.31
C LYS A 4 -42.79 57.47 22.63
N PRO A 5 -42.84 56.41 23.40
CA PRO A 5 -41.66 55.55 23.61
C PRO A 5 -41.37 54.65 22.41
N ILE A 6 -40.08 54.56 22.09
CA ILE A 6 -39.55 53.68 21.07
C ILE A 6 -39.42 52.26 21.67
N LEU A 7 -40.09 51.31 20.99
CA LEU A 7 -40.04 49.90 21.32
C LEU A 7 -38.64 49.34 20.94
N SER A 8 -37.90 48.83 21.91
CA SER A 8 -36.66 48.12 21.71
C SER A 8 -36.94 46.73 21.16
N ALA A 9 -36.50 46.44 19.94
CA ALA A 9 -36.49 45.10 19.40
C ALA A 9 -35.34 44.32 20.03
N LEU A 10 -35.68 43.31 20.82
CA LEU A 10 -34.70 42.29 21.24
C LEU A 10 -34.33 41.44 20.01
N GLY A 11 -33.11 41.62 19.55
CA GLY A 11 -32.52 40.73 18.58
C GLY A 11 -32.22 39.36 19.21
N SER A 12 -32.89 38.33 18.74
CA SER A 12 -32.55 36.93 19.11
C SER A 12 -31.18 36.61 18.57
N LEU A 13 -30.21 36.43 19.44
CA LEU A 13 -28.88 35.91 19.10
C LEU A 13 -29.02 34.42 18.78
N LEU A 14 -28.96 34.08 17.50
CA LEU A 14 -28.88 32.70 17.03
C LEU A 14 -27.47 32.17 17.35
N VAL A 15 -27.31 31.40 18.42
CA VAL A 15 -26.09 30.68 18.70
C VAL A 15 -26.04 29.48 17.74
N LEU A 16 -25.34 29.65 16.64
CA LEU A 16 -24.90 28.50 15.84
C LEU A 16 -23.89 27.70 16.67
N SER A 17 -24.33 26.60 17.27
CA SER A 17 -23.42 25.63 17.81
C SER A 17 -22.60 25.06 16.62
N ALA A 18 -21.32 25.41 16.56
CA ALA A 18 -20.39 24.72 15.68
C ALA A 18 -20.37 23.26 16.14
N GLY A 19 -21.05 22.41 15.40
CA GLY A 19 -20.92 20.96 15.56
C GLY A 19 -19.44 20.64 15.41
N GLY A 20 -18.84 20.10 16.47
CA GLY A 20 -17.51 19.50 16.38
C GLY A 20 -17.46 18.46 15.26
N PRO A 21 -16.29 18.07 14.81
CA PRO A 21 -16.16 17.07 13.75
C PRO A 21 -16.99 15.84 14.16
N SER A 22 -18.02 15.56 13.37
CA SER A 22 -18.78 14.33 13.51
C SER A 22 -17.79 13.20 13.29
N HIS A 23 -17.37 12.55 14.36
CA HIS A 23 -16.73 11.26 14.22
C HIS A 23 -17.76 10.37 13.52
N LEU A 24 -17.57 10.14 12.23
CA LEU A 24 -18.27 9.12 11.51
C LEU A 24 -17.93 7.83 12.26
N THR A 25 -18.86 7.34 13.06
CA THR A 25 -18.74 5.99 13.60
C THR A 25 -18.75 5.07 12.41
N ALA A 26 -17.63 4.39 12.18
CA ALA A 26 -17.54 3.37 11.16
C ALA A 26 -18.65 2.35 11.45
N GLY A 27 -19.60 2.24 10.53
CA GLY A 27 -20.63 1.20 10.59
C GLY A 27 -19.98 -0.15 10.31
N GLU A 28 -20.49 -1.19 10.94
CA GLU A 28 -20.14 -2.55 10.51
C GLU A 28 -20.37 -2.69 9.00
N PRO A 29 -19.47 -3.37 8.27
CA PRO A 29 -19.65 -3.57 6.84
C PRO A 29 -20.95 -4.33 6.60
N GLY A 30 -21.67 -3.93 5.57
CA GLY A 30 -22.85 -4.68 5.15
C GLY A 30 -22.47 -6.13 4.85
N LYS A 31 -23.42 -7.07 5.00
CA LYS A 31 -23.19 -8.50 4.70
C LYS A 31 -22.68 -8.76 3.26
N ASP A 32 -22.87 -7.80 2.38
CA ASP A 32 -22.51 -7.85 0.95
C ASP A 32 -21.27 -6.98 0.65
N ALA A 33 -20.51 -6.56 1.66
CA ALA A 33 -19.28 -5.79 1.43
C ALA A 33 -18.26 -6.66 0.65
N PRO A 34 -17.67 -6.13 -0.46
CA PRO A 34 -16.78 -6.92 -1.28
C PRO A 34 -15.43 -7.18 -0.59
N ASN A 35 -14.84 -8.33 -0.86
CA ASN A 35 -13.43 -8.52 -0.57
C ASN A 35 -12.57 -7.63 -1.48
N ILE A 36 -11.47 -7.14 -0.95
CA ILE A 36 -10.54 -6.27 -1.66
C ILE A 36 -9.17 -6.94 -1.69
N LEU A 37 -8.70 -7.22 -2.91
CA LEU A 37 -7.32 -7.65 -3.14
C LEU A 37 -6.53 -6.46 -3.70
N PHE A 38 -5.57 -5.98 -2.93
CA PHE A 38 -4.65 -4.92 -3.33
C PHE A 38 -3.29 -5.52 -3.67
N VAL A 39 -2.89 -5.47 -4.94
CA VAL A 39 -1.59 -5.98 -5.40
C VAL A 39 -0.69 -4.82 -5.78
N ALA A 40 0.47 -4.72 -5.13
CA ALA A 40 1.49 -3.72 -5.42
C ALA A 40 2.75 -4.41 -5.95
N ILE A 41 3.13 -4.10 -7.18
CA ILE A 41 4.33 -4.65 -7.84
C ILE A 41 5.39 -3.56 -7.87
N ASP A 42 6.58 -3.87 -7.34
CA ASP A 42 7.64 -2.88 -7.19
C ASP A 42 8.41 -2.67 -8.50
N ASP A 43 8.62 -1.40 -8.86
CA ASP A 43 9.32 -1.00 -10.10
C ASP A 43 8.75 -1.62 -11.39
N PHE A 44 7.45 -1.98 -11.37
CA PHE A 44 6.78 -2.49 -12.55
C PHE A 44 6.53 -1.35 -13.54
N ASN A 45 7.08 -1.46 -14.73
CA ASN A 45 6.94 -0.45 -15.76
C ASN A 45 5.69 -0.68 -16.62
N ASP A 46 5.40 0.27 -17.51
CA ASP A 46 4.22 0.28 -18.38
C ASP A 46 4.38 -0.51 -19.68
N TRP A 47 5.49 -1.25 -19.85
CA TRP A 47 5.70 -2.09 -21.05
C TRP A 47 4.95 -3.42 -21.01
N GLY A 48 4.32 -3.74 -19.88
CA GLY A 48 3.55 -4.95 -19.67
C GLY A 48 2.13 -4.86 -20.22
N PRO A 49 1.12 -4.83 -19.36
CA PRO A 49 -0.28 -5.08 -19.73
C PRO A 49 -0.88 -4.04 -20.67
N THR A 50 -0.27 -2.89 -20.81
CA THR A 50 -0.81 -1.82 -21.67
C THR A 50 -0.18 -1.77 -23.03
N GLN A 51 1.00 -2.37 -23.18
CA GLN A 51 1.83 -2.23 -24.39
C GLN A 51 1.72 -0.82 -24.97
N LEU A 52 1.90 0.20 -24.11
CA LEU A 52 1.79 1.58 -24.53
C LEU A 52 2.67 1.80 -25.74
N ASP A 53 2.17 2.49 -26.73
CA ASP A 53 2.84 2.77 -27.97
C ASP A 53 4.28 3.20 -27.74
N GLY A 54 5.25 2.45 -28.29
CA GLY A 54 6.68 2.73 -28.15
C GLY A 54 7.47 1.78 -27.26
N ALA A 55 6.88 0.72 -26.73
CA ALA A 55 7.66 -0.35 -26.11
C ALA A 55 8.67 -0.91 -27.14
N PRO A 56 9.96 -1.05 -26.78
CA PRO A 56 10.98 -1.47 -27.73
C PRO A 56 10.92 -2.97 -28.06
N PHE A 57 10.05 -3.71 -27.38
CA PHE A 57 9.86 -5.15 -27.53
C PHE A 57 8.46 -5.55 -27.07
N GLU A 58 8.00 -6.69 -27.55
CA GLU A 58 6.74 -7.30 -27.14
C GLU A 58 6.92 -8.02 -25.78
N VAL A 59 5.98 -7.81 -24.86
CA VAL A 59 5.94 -8.46 -23.55
C VAL A 59 4.64 -9.25 -23.45
N ASP A 60 4.75 -10.53 -23.15
CA ASP A 60 3.59 -11.41 -22.97
C ASP A 60 3.11 -11.38 -21.52
N THR A 61 1.92 -10.80 -21.31
CA THR A 61 1.32 -10.62 -19.97
C THR A 61 -0.13 -11.13 -19.91
N PRO A 62 -0.40 -12.40 -20.23
CA PRO A 62 -1.77 -12.88 -20.45
C PRO A 62 -2.68 -12.74 -19.23
N ASN A 63 -2.16 -12.82 -18.00
CA ASN A 63 -2.95 -12.68 -16.79
C ASN A 63 -3.31 -11.21 -16.50
N PHE A 64 -2.43 -10.26 -16.79
CA PHE A 64 -2.75 -8.83 -16.71
C PHE A 64 -3.75 -8.44 -17.77
N ASP A 65 -3.59 -8.94 -18.99
CA ASP A 65 -4.51 -8.69 -20.10
C ASP A 65 -5.92 -9.19 -19.75
N ALA A 66 -6.01 -10.41 -19.24
CA ALA A 66 -7.29 -10.99 -18.79
C ALA A 66 -7.92 -10.22 -17.62
N LEU A 67 -7.13 -9.59 -16.76
CA LEU A 67 -7.63 -8.71 -15.70
C LEU A 67 -8.10 -7.38 -16.28
N ALA A 68 -7.35 -6.78 -17.19
CA ALA A 68 -7.70 -5.53 -17.87
C ALA A 68 -9.01 -5.67 -18.66
N ASP A 69 -9.21 -6.78 -19.36
CA ASP A 69 -10.42 -7.07 -20.12
C ASP A 69 -11.69 -7.15 -19.27
N ARG A 70 -11.55 -7.46 -17.98
CA ARG A 70 -12.67 -7.58 -17.03
C ARG A 70 -12.83 -6.36 -16.13
N GLY A 71 -11.89 -5.44 -16.17
CA GLY A 71 -11.82 -4.30 -15.26
C GLY A 71 -11.71 -2.96 -15.96
N ILE A 72 -11.04 -2.04 -15.27
CA ILE A 72 -10.71 -0.71 -15.79
C ILE A 72 -9.20 -0.57 -15.82
N LEU A 73 -8.65 -0.33 -17.00
CA LEU A 73 -7.23 -0.07 -17.19
C LEU A 73 -6.98 1.45 -17.19
N PHE A 74 -6.19 1.93 -16.23
CA PHE A 74 -5.76 3.33 -16.16
C PHE A 74 -4.46 3.51 -16.93
N THR A 75 -4.54 4.07 -18.12
CA THR A 75 -3.38 4.26 -19.03
C THR A 75 -2.53 5.48 -18.69
N ASN A 76 -2.95 6.32 -17.77
CA ASN A 76 -2.24 7.53 -17.35
C ASN A 76 -2.22 7.65 -15.82
N ALA A 77 -1.78 6.59 -15.15
CA ALA A 77 -1.61 6.58 -13.69
C ALA A 77 -0.20 7.04 -13.31
N HIS A 78 -0.10 7.88 -12.28
CA HIS A 78 1.16 8.42 -11.81
C HIS A 78 1.34 8.14 -10.31
N CYS A 79 2.56 7.77 -9.92
CA CYS A 79 2.91 7.68 -8.51
C CYS A 79 3.22 9.08 -7.93
N ASN A 80 3.00 9.24 -6.64
CA ASN A 80 3.27 10.51 -5.94
C ASN A 80 4.77 10.83 -5.78
N ALA A 81 5.61 9.82 -5.88
CA ALA A 81 7.06 9.97 -5.86
C ALA A 81 7.75 8.77 -6.54
N PRO A 82 8.80 8.99 -7.33
CA PRO A 82 9.51 7.92 -8.04
C PRO A 82 10.54 7.22 -7.13
N SER A 83 10.14 6.86 -5.91
CA SER A 83 10.97 6.17 -4.92
C SER A 83 10.07 5.36 -4.00
N CYS A 84 10.52 4.16 -3.63
CA CYS A 84 9.71 3.14 -2.95
C CYS A 84 9.06 3.66 -1.66
N ASN A 85 9.84 4.18 -0.71
CA ASN A 85 9.31 4.60 0.58
C ASN A 85 8.29 5.75 0.48
N PRO A 86 8.60 6.89 -0.14
CA PRO A 86 7.63 7.98 -0.25
C PRO A 86 6.39 7.60 -1.07
N SER A 87 6.54 6.78 -2.12
CA SER A 87 5.41 6.28 -2.89
C SER A 87 4.50 5.39 -2.06
N ARG A 88 5.05 4.38 -1.38
CA ARG A 88 4.31 3.42 -0.55
C ARG A 88 3.67 4.09 0.66
N THR A 89 4.40 5.00 1.31
CA THR A 89 3.86 5.82 2.40
C THR A 89 2.67 6.66 1.92
N SER A 90 2.75 7.22 0.71
CA SER A 90 1.63 7.98 0.12
C SER A 90 0.41 7.09 -0.16
N ILE A 91 0.61 5.88 -0.66
CA ILE A 91 -0.48 4.92 -0.89
C ILE A 91 -1.17 4.57 0.43
N MET A 92 -0.39 4.25 1.46
CA MET A 92 -0.94 3.81 2.74
C MET A 92 -1.57 4.92 3.56
N SER A 93 -1.08 6.17 3.43
CA SER A 93 -1.60 7.32 4.17
C SER A 93 -2.63 8.16 3.41
N GLY A 94 -2.71 8.01 2.08
CA GLY A 94 -3.48 8.90 1.22
C GLY A 94 -2.89 10.31 1.09
N LEU A 95 -1.67 10.55 1.56
CA LEU A 95 -1.04 11.87 1.64
C LEU A 95 0.17 11.99 0.72
N HIS A 96 0.31 13.16 0.09
CA HIS A 96 1.48 13.48 -0.73
C HIS A 96 2.75 13.63 0.14
N PRO A 97 3.95 13.30 -0.38
CA PRO A 97 5.22 13.45 0.33
C PRO A 97 5.46 14.85 0.93
N ALA A 98 4.99 15.91 0.25
CA ALA A 98 5.06 17.28 0.78
C ALA A 98 4.28 17.48 2.09
N SER A 99 3.24 16.70 2.32
CA SER A 99 2.44 16.75 3.56
C SER A 99 3.03 15.87 4.66
N THR A 100 3.60 14.72 4.29
CA THR A 100 4.16 13.76 5.25
C THR A 100 5.60 14.07 5.63
N GLY A 101 6.35 14.74 4.76
CA GLY A 101 7.80 14.94 4.91
C GLY A 101 8.65 13.72 4.55
N VAL A 102 8.04 12.66 4.02
CA VAL A 102 8.76 11.46 3.59
C VAL A 102 9.14 11.59 2.12
N TYR A 103 10.40 11.91 1.84
CA TYR A 103 10.89 12.19 0.48
C TYR A 103 11.88 11.15 -0.04
N ALA A 104 12.45 10.32 0.82
CA ALA A 104 13.49 9.37 0.46
C ALA A 104 13.31 8.03 1.16
N ASN A 105 13.96 6.99 0.63
CA ASN A 105 13.91 5.64 1.18
C ASN A 105 14.46 5.54 2.62
N GLY A 106 15.42 6.40 2.97
CA GLY A 106 16.00 6.43 4.32
C GLY A 106 15.16 7.15 5.38
N HIS A 107 14.04 7.76 5.04
CA HIS A 107 13.18 8.44 6.00
C HIS A 107 12.36 7.42 6.79
N ASP A 108 12.48 7.46 8.11
CA ASP A 108 11.68 6.63 9.02
C ASP A 108 10.31 7.29 9.24
N TRP A 109 9.30 6.84 8.51
CA TRP A 109 7.96 7.37 8.68
C TRP A 109 7.28 6.87 9.96
N LEU A 110 7.69 5.72 10.51
CA LEU A 110 7.15 5.22 11.78
C LEU A 110 7.58 6.07 12.98
N ALA A 111 8.77 6.68 12.90
CA ALA A 111 9.27 7.60 13.92
C ALA A 111 8.84 9.06 13.68
N ASN A 112 8.07 9.33 12.65
CA ASN A 112 7.62 10.67 12.31
C ASN A 112 6.28 10.97 13.00
N GLU A 113 6.29 11.88 13.97
CA GLU A 113 5.12 12.30 14.77
C GLU A 113 3.91 12.75 13.93
N ARG A 114 4.13 13.14 12.67
CA ARG A 114 3.03 13.46 11.74
C ARG A 114 2.11 12.28 11.45
N PHE A 115 2.60 11.05 11.68
CA PHE A 115 1.81 9.84 11.47
C PHE A 115 1.02 9.40 12.70
N ASP A 116 1.18 10.06 13.85
CA ASP A 116 0.46 9.69 15.08
C ASP A 116 -1.06 9.83 14.91
N ASP A 117 -1.49 10.88 14.19
CA ASP A 117 -2.90 11.18 13.93
C ASP A 117 -3.36 10.75 12.52
N ILE A 118 -2.49 10.18 11.69
CA ILE A 118 -2.85 9.72 10.34
C ILE A 118 -3.40 8.31 10.40
N LEU A 119 -4.62 8.15 9.92
CA LEU A 119 -5.24 6.85 9.73
C LEU A 119 -4.71 6.22 8.43
N LEU A 120 -4.03 5.09 8.56
CA LEU A 120 -3.51 4.36 7.41
C LEU A 120 -4.60 3.53 6.75
N LEU A 121 -4.41 3.24 5.47
CA LEU A 121 -5.37 2.46 4.67
C LEU A 121 -5.81 1.14 5.34
N PRO A 122 -4.91 0.28 5.87
CA PRO A 122 -5.34 -0.92 6.57
C PRO A 122 -6.10 -0.61 7.86
N GLU A 123 -5.73 0.43 8.61
CA GLU A 123 -6.46 0.84 9.81
C GLU A 123 -7.88 1.32 9.46
N TYR A 124 -8.02 2.03 8.34
CA TYR A 124 -9.32 2.45 7.84
C TYR A 124 -10.23 1.25 7.57
N PHE A 125 -9.74 0.23 6.84
CA PHE A 125 -10.50 -0.98 6.59
C PHE A 125 -10.81 -1.75 7.87
N GLN A 126 -9.86 -1.86 8.79
CA GLN A 126 -10.06 -2.51 10.07
C GLN A 126 -11.16 -1.83 10.90
N GLN A 127 -11.16 -0.48 10.95
CA GLN A 127 -12.21 0.29 11.62
C GLN A 127 -13.58 0.13 10.97
N HIS A 128 -13.62 -0.22 9.68
CA HIS A 128 -14.85 -0.51 8.93
C HIS A 128 -15.18 -2.01 8.90
N GLY A 129 -14.64 -2.79 9.84
CA GLY A 129 -15.03 -4.18 10.09
C GLY A 129 -14.43 -5.21 9.14
N TYR A 130 -13.42 -4.85 8.35
CA TYR A 130 -12.70 -5.81 7.51
C TYR A 130 -11.65 -6.59 8.32
N THR A 131 -11.41 -7.82 7.92
CA THR A 131 -10.17 -8.52 8.25
C THR A 131 -9.07 -7.97 7.35
N THR A 132 -7.97 -7.48 7.93
CA THR A 132 -6.88 -6.83 7.20
C THR A 132 -5.63 -7.69 7.24
N LEU A 133 -5.24 -8.21 6.09
CA LEU A 133 -4.07 -9.06 5.95
C LEU A 133 -3.08 -8.43 4.96
N GLY A 134 -1.80 -8.50 5.27
CA GLY A 134 -0.75 -7.96 4.41
C GLY A 134 0.40 -8.93 4.23
N GLY A 135 1.08 -8.86 3.08
CA GLY A 135 2.26 -9.68 2.84
C GLY A 135 3.21 -9.09 1.82
N GLY A 136 4.48 -9.44 1.93
CA GLY A 136 5.53 -8.99 1.02
C GLY A 136 5.87 -7.50 1.11
N LYS A 137 6.25 -6.91 -0.02
CA LYS A 137 6.69 -5.52 -0.08
C LYS A 137 5.52 -4.55 -0.17
N ILE A 138 4.77 -4.36 0.92
CA ILE A 138 3.75 -3.31 1.05
C ILE A 138 4.39 -1.99 1.50
N TYR A 139 5.31 -2.04 2.44
CA TYR A 139 6.14 -0.90 2.86
C TYR A 139 7.57 -1.04 2.35
N HIS A 140 8.33 0.03 2.42
CA HIS A 140 9.77 -0.01 2.24
C HIS A 140 10.45 -0.24 3.58
N ALA A 141 11.40 -1.18 3.64
CA ALA A 141 12.20 -1.41 4.85
C ALA A 141 13.03 -0.18 5.20
N ASN A 142 12.87 0.32 6.40
CA ASN A 142 13.73 1.37 6.90
C ASN A 142 15.05 0.79 7.36
N GLN A 143 16.13 1.38 6.88
CA GLN A 143 17.50 1.17 7.32
C GLN A 143 18.11 -0.20 7.02
N GLY A 144 18.92 -0.21 6.01
CA GLY A 144 20.00 -1.15 5.88
C GLY A 144 19.59 -2.55 5.46
N ASN A 145 18.91 -2.67 4.35
CA ASN A 145 18.73 -3.93 3.61
C ASN A 145 17.96 -5.05 4.30
N ASP A 146 17.26 -4.75 5.37
CA ASP A 146 16.53 -5.76 6.12
C ASP A 146 15.04 -5.68 5.80
N PHE A 147 14.63 -6.39 4.74
CA PHE A 147 13.23 -6.45 4.31
C PHE A 147 12.28 -7.01 5.38
N ASN A 148 12.84 -7.58 6.44
CA ASN A 148 12.13 -8.20 7.53
C ASN A 148 12.16 -7.37 8.82
N ARG A 149 12.58 -6.10 8.76
CA ARG A 149 12.61 -5.27 9.96
C ARG A 149 11.57 -4.18 9.96
N LYS A 150 11.29 -3.73 11.17
CA LYS A 150 10.36 -2.70 11.67
C LYS A 150 9.60 -1.81 10.67
N GLY A 151 10.14 -1.54 9.49
CA GLY A 151 9.49 -0.71 8.48
C GLY A 151 8.58 -1.47 7.51
N LEU A 152 8.72 -2.79 7.38
CA LEU A 152 7.81 -3.65 6.62
C LEU A 152 6.61 -4.08 7.46
N LEU A 153 6.82 -4.16 8.73
CA LEU A 153 5.89 -4.72 9.69
C LEU A 153 5.37 -3.60 10.59
N SER A 154 4.69 -2.63 10.00
CA SER A 154 3.86 -1.76 10.81
C SER A 154 2.77 -2.63 11.44
N PRO A 155 2.73 -2.75 12.77
CA PRO A 155 1.64 -3.46 13.45
C PRO A 155 0.31 -2.74 13.27
N ARG A 156 0.34 -1.51 12.72
CA ARG A 156 -0.84 -0.66 12.62
C ARG A 156 -1.77 -1.14 11.51
N GLY A 157 -2.95 -1.55 11.92
CA GLY A 157 -4.04 -1.87 11.02
C GLY A 157 -3.96 -3.25 10.34
N TRP A 158 -3.01 -4.11 10.69
CA TRP A 158 -2.92 -5.47 10.19
C TRP A 158 -3.32 -6.49 11.26
N ALA A 159 -4.23 -7.38 10.92
CA ALA A 159 -4.57 -8.52 11.76
C ALA A 159 -3.48 -9.60 11.66
N ASP A 160 -2.90 -9.76 10.46
CA ASP A 160 -1.74 -10.61 10.22
C ASP A 160 -0.90 -10.05 9.06
N PHE A 161 0.40 -10.36 9.06
CA PHE A 161 1.33 -9.93 8.02
C PHE A 161 2.40 -10.99 7.74
N PHE A 162 2.58 -11.34 6.46
CA PHE A 162 3.58 -12.33 6.03
C PHE A 162 4.76 -11.67 5.29
N PRO A 163 6.02 -12.04 5.61
CA PRO A 163 6.40 -12.94 6.69
C PRO A 163 6.21 -12.30 8.05
N SER A 164 6.07 -13.13 9.09
CA SER A 164 6.08 -12.66 10.47
C SER A 164 7.46 -12.07 10.83
N PHE A 165 7.55 -11.40 11.97
CA PHE A 165 8.81 -10.81 12.44
C PHE A 165 9.96 -11.81 12.56
N GLU A 166 9.64 -13.07 12.77
CA GLU A 166 10.59 -14.14 13.03
C GLU A 166 11.03 -14.87 11.76
N GLU A 167 10.27 -14.69 10.67
CA GLU A 167 10.54 -15.32 9.39
C GLU A 167 11.25 -14.37 8.43
N GLN A 168 12.29 -14.87 7.79
CA GLN A 168 13.02 -14.11 6.77
C GLN A 168 12.70 -14.67 5.39
N LEU A 169 12.19 -13.80 4.52
CA LEU A 169 12.14 -14.12 3.10
C LEU A 169 13.57 -14.05 2.51
N PRO A 170 13.88 -14.89 1.54
CA PRO A 170 15.10 -14.72 0.77
C PRO A 170 15.15 -13.31 0.22
N VAL A 171 16.23 -12.59 0.53
CA VAL A 171 16.43 -11.23 0.01
C VAL A 171 16.55 -11.27 -1.51
N PRO A 172 16.11 -10.22 -2.19
CA PRO A 172 16.23 -10.12 -3.64
C PRO A 172 17.67 -10.17 -4.15
N SER A 173 18.60 -9.61 -3.39
CA SER A 173 20.03 -9.81 -3.62
C SER A 173 20.43 -11.12 -2.95
N MET A 174 20.46 -12.20 -3.69
CA MET A 174 21.00 -13.46 -3.19
C MET A 174 22.53 -13.36 -3.19
N PRO A 175 23.17 -13.26 -2.02
CA PRO A 175 24.61 -13.00 -1.94
C PRO A 175 25.47 -14.13 -2.57
N ASP A 176 24.89 -15.30 -2.74
CA ASP A 176 25.56 -16.47 -3.30
C ASP A 176 25.44 -16.56 -4.83
N ILE A 177 24.67 -15.65 -5.44
CA ILE A 177 24.50 -15.62 -6.91
C ILE A 177 25.51 -14.65 -7.48
N LYS A 178 26.37 -15.16 -8.35
CA LYS A 178 27.21 -14.30 -9.18
C LYS A 178 26.36 -13.79 -10.33
N PRO A 179 26.29 -12.46 -10.53
CA PRO A 179 25.56 -11.92 -11.67
C PRO A 179 26.22 -12.39 -12.97
N ASP A 180 25.38 -12.77 -13.94
CA ASP A 180 25.87 -13.04 -15.28
C ASP A 180 26.30 -11.77 -15.98
N HIS A 181 25.65 -10.66 -15.63
CA HIS A 181 25.88 -9.33 -16.20
C HIS A 181 25.68 -8.24 -15.17
N GLY A 182 26.33 -7.08 -15.40
CA GLY A 182 26.19 -5.89 -14.59
C GLY A 182 27.04 -5.89 -13.33
N GLU A 183 26.93 -4.82 -12.56
CA GLU A 183 27.68 -4.59 -11.31
C GLU A 183 26.80 -3.92 -10.25
N GLY A 184 27.13 -4.13 -8.99
CA GLY A 184 26.44 -3.53 -7.85
C GLY A 184 24.95 -3.92 -7.79
N ASN A 185 24.05 -2.95 -7.71
CA ASN A 185 22.61 -3.16 -7.71
C ASN A 185 22.02 -3.31 -9.12
N PHE A 186 22.75 -2.89 -10.16
CA PHE A 186 22.34 -3.01 -11.55
C PHE A 186 22.96 -4.26 -12.16
N ASN A 187 22.40 -5.39 -11.80
CA ASN A 187 22.86 -6.68 -12.29
C ASN A 187 21.72 -7.66 -12.48
N TRP A 188 21.95 -8.71 -13.23
CA TRP A 188 20.96 -9.75 -13.54
C TRP A 188 21.63 -11.10 -13.85
N GLY A 189 20.85 -12.14 -13.72
CA GLY A 189 21.30 -13.50 -13.99
C GLY A 189 20.29 -14.56 -13.55
N GLY A 190 20.58 -15.80 -13.88
CA GLY A 190 19.80 -16.93 -13.40
C GLY A 190 20.09 -17.23 -11.94
N THR A 191 19.07 -17.44 -11.13
CA THR A 191 19.26 -17.82 -9.72
C THR A 191 19.82 -19.20 -9.54
N GLY A 192 19.59 -20.12 -10.50
CA GLY A 192 19.86 -21.56 -10.32
C GLY A 192 19.09 -22.19 -9.15
N LYS A 193 18.15 -21.46 -8.56
CA LYS A 193 17.31 -21.91 -7.44
C LYS A 193 15.93 -22.31 -7.91
N PRO A 194 15.27 -23.25 -7.23
CA PRO A 194 13.87 -23.55 -7.46
C PRO A 194 12.98 -22.33 -7.21
N LEU A 195 11.86 -22.25 -7.92
CA LEU A 195 10.90 -21.14 -7.77
C LEU A 195 10.37 -21.04 -6.32
N GLU A 196 10.20 -22.16 -5.65
CA GLU A 196 9.72 -22.27 -4.27
C GLU A 196 10.63 -21.59 -3.26
N ASP A 197 11.91 -21.41 -3.61
CA ASP A 197 12.87 -20.68 -2.76
C ASP A 197 12.75 -19.15 -2.91
N MET A 198 12.07 -18.67 -3.93
CA MET A 198 11.92 -17.23 -4.18
C MET A 198 10.93 -16.60 -3.18
N GLY A 199 11.32 -15.42 -2.66
CA GLY A 199 10.49 -14.70 -1.69
C GLY A 199 9.11 -14.35 -2.22
N ASP A 200 9.01 -13.84 -3.45
CA ASP A 200 7.73 -13.50 -4.07
C ASP A 200 6.82 -14.72 -4.25
N HIS A 201 7.39 -15.89 -4.59
CA HIS A 201 6.63 -17.13 -4.66
C HIS A 201 5.97 -17.50 -3.32
N LYS A 202 6.73 -17.34 -2.22
CA LYS A 202 6.21 -17.61 -0.87
C LYS A 202 5.11 -16.63 -0.48
N VAL A 203 5.27 -15.34 -0.82
CA VAL A 203 4.25 -14.31 -0.58
C VAL A 203 2.97 -14.62 -1.38
N VAL A 204 3.11 -15.00 -2.64
CA VAL A 204 1.96 -15.34 -3.50
C VAL A 204 1.22 -16.58 -2.98
N ASN A 205 1.93 -17.64 -2.60
CA ASN A 205 1.29 -18.83 -2.03
C ASN A 205 0.57 -18.52 -0.73
N TRP A 206 1.19 -17.77 0.17
CA TRP A 206 0.52 -17.31 1.38
C TRP A 206 -0.77 -16.52 1.06
N ALA A 207 -0.71 -15.61 0.08
CA ALA A 207 -1.89 -14.84 -0.31
C ALA A 207 -3.01 -15.71 -0.90
N ILE A 208 -2.66 -16.73 -1.67
CA ILE A 208 -3.63 -17.71 -2.19
C ILE A 208 -4.29 -18.46 -1.04
N ASP A 209 -3.51 -18.94 -0.06
CA ASP A 209 -4.03 -19.62 1.12
C ASP A 209 -5.02 -18.74 1.89
N GLN A 210 -4.74 -17.41 2.00
CA GLN A 210 -5.67 -16.48 2.65
C GLN A 210 -6.97 -16.31 1.85
N LEU A 211 -6.90 -16.28 0.52
CA LEU A 211 -8.08 -16.17 -0.34
C LEU A 211 -8.95 -17.44 -0.33
N GLU A 212 -8.33 -18.60 -0.15
CA GLU A 212 -9.02 -19.89 -0.06
C GLU A 212 -9.58 -20.16 1.34
N THR A 213 -9.07 -19.47 2.36
CA THR A 213 -9.53 -19.61 3.74
C THR A 213 -10.85 -18.87 3.93
N PRO A 214 -11.94 -19.53 4.39
CA PRO A 214 -13.20 -18.86 4.68
C PRO A 214 -13.02 -17.75 5.73
N GLN A 215 -13.59 -16.58 5.46
CA GLN A 215 -13.55 -15.42 6.33
C GLN A 215 -14.94 -15.09 6.85
N ASP A 216 -15.06 -14.78 8.14
CA ASP A 216 -16.33 -14.33 8.75
C ASP A 216 -16.66 -12.87 8.43
N LYS A 217 -15.66 -12.11 8.03
CA LYS A 217 -15.72 -10.69 7.68
C LYS A 217 -15.20 -10.47 6.27
N PRO A 218 -15.58 -9.38 5.60
CA PRO A 218 -14.96 -9.02 4.34
C PRO A 218 -13.44 -8.83 4.52
N LEU A 219 -12.69 -9.22 3.52
CA LEU A 219 -11.24 -9.25 3.53
C LEU A 219 -10.66 -8.04 2.80
N PHE A 220 -9.71 -7.36 3.42
CA PHE A 220 -8.75 -6.49 2.76
C PHE A 220 -7.39 -7.19 2.78
N LEU A 221 -6.98 -7.73 1.63
CA LEU A 221 -5.70 -8.42 1.47
C LEU A 221 -4.76 -7.58 0.61
N ALA A 222 -3.63 -7.16 1.18
CA ALA A 222 -2.60 -6.43 0.47
C ALA A 222 -1.38 -7.33 0.22
N VAL A 223 -0.98 -7.43 -1.06
CA VAL A 223 0.11 -8.29 -1.51
C VAL A 223 1.16 -7.46 -2.23
N GLY A 224 2.36 -7.41 -1.69
CA GLY A 224 3.49 -6.69 -2.26
C GLY A 224 4.47 -7.63 -2.97
N ILE A 225 4.57 -7.52 -4.28
CA ILE A 225 5.51 -8.28 -5.09
C ILE A 225 6.78 -7.45 -5.27
N TYR A 226 7.93 -8.07 -5.02
CA TYR A 226 9.19 -7.38 -5.09
C TYR A 226 9.72 -7.24 -6.52
N ARG A 227 9.61 -8.32 -7.33
CA ARG A 227 10.05 -8.27 -8.73
C ARG A 227 9.04 -7.51 -9.60
N PRO A 228 9.51 -6.74 -10.58
CA PRO A 228 10.85 -6.71 -11.21
C PRO A 228 11.86 -5.72 -10.61
N HIS A 229 11.76 -5.31 -9.37
CA HIS A 229 12.79 -4.47 -8.74
C HIS A 229 14.19 -5.12 -8.86
N MET A 230 15.20 -4.32 -9.14
CA MET A 230 16.60 -4.76 -9.24
C MET A 230 17.16 -5.27 -7.90
N PRO A 231 18.16 -6.15 -7.90
CA PRO A 231 18.74 -6.84 -9.05
C PRO A 231 17.79 -7.90 -9.63
N TRP A 232 17.96 -8.20 -10.92
CA TRP A 232 17.05 -9.11 -11.64
C TRP A 232 17.57 -10.56 -11.62
N PHE A 233 17.16 -11.27 -10.60
CA PHE A 233 17.44 -12.69 -10.43
C PHE A 233 16.17 -13.50 -10.29
#